data_0588b283e17d73f0b3a520df42fe44bf
#
_entry.id   0588b283e17d73f0b3a520df42fe44bf
#
_cell.length_a   1.000
_cell.length_b   1.000
_cell.length_c   1.000
_cell.angle_alpha   90.00
_cell.angle_beta   90.00
_cell.angle_gamma   90.00
#
_symmetry.space_group_name_H-M   'P 1'
#
loop_
_entity.id
_entity.type
_entity.pdbx_description
1 polymer ?
#
loop_
_entity_poly.entity_id
_entity_poly.type
_entity_poly.pdbx_seq_one_letter_code
_entity_poly.pdbx_strand_id
1 'polypeptide(L)'
;MKKEEQFLLWFEQLERKDVDIVGGKSSSLGEMTAKTDVPVPYGFATTAYAYRYFIKESGLEEKMRSILSELTDVENSANSVLQILRHFLSHDGITQTSADITQ
;
A
#
# COMPACT_ATOMS: atom_id res chain seq x y z
N MET A 1 10.40 9.34 14.24
CA MET A 1 9.59 9.46 13.02
C MET A 1 8.16 9.03 13.31
N LYS A 2 7.20 9.75 12.80
CA LYS A 2 5.79 9.43 13.02
C LYS A 2 5.41 8.16 12.28
N LYS A 3 4.46 7.39 12.83
CA LYS A 3 4.00 6.14 12.19
C LYS A 3 3.52 6.38 10.75
N GLU A 4 2.79 7.47 10.52
CA GLU A 4 2.23 7.79 9.21
C GLU A 4 3.27 8.21 8.18
N GLU A 5 4.52 8.36 8.57
CA GLU A 5 5.63 8.72 7.68
C GLU A 5 6.66 7.60 7.51
N GLN A 6 6.38 6.41 8.04
CA GLN A 6 7.25 5.26 7.88
C GLN A 6 6.78 4.37 6.74
N PHE A 7 7.70 3.69 6.07
CA PHE A 7 7.36 2.79 4.96
C PHE A 7 6.77 1.48 5.44
N LEU A 8 7.22 0.98 6.59
CA LEU A 8 6.70 -0.25 7.16
C LEU A 8 6.62 -0.14 8.67
N LEU A 9 5.74 -0.93 9.26
CA LEU A 9 5.57 -1.03 10.70
C LEU A 9 5.41 -2.50 11.06
N TRP A 10 6.12 -2.95 12.10
CA TRP A 10 5.97 -4.30 12.62
C TRP A 10 4.60 -4.46 13.28
N PHE A 11 4.03 -5.67 13.24
CA PHE A 11 2.71 -5.90 13.84
C PHE A 11 2.67 -5.48 15.31
N GLU A 12 3.77 -5.67 16.04
CA GLU A 12 3.86 -5.30 17.43
C GLU A 12 3.81 -3.79 17.69
N GLN A 13 4.02 -2.98 16.65
CA GLN A 13 3.91 -1.52 16.74
C GLN A 13 2.53 -0.99 16.42
N LEU A 14 1.62 -1.87 15.97
CA LEU A 14 0.32 -1.47 15.45
C LEU A 14 -0.78 -1.60 16.48
N GLU A 15 -1.78 -0.74 16.37
CA GLU A 15 -3.00 -0.74 17.16
C GLU A 15 -4.19 -0.66 16.21
N ARG A 16 -5.38 -0.95 16.73
CA ARG A 16 -6.60 -0.89 15.92
C ARG A 16 -6.81 0.50 15.31
N LYS A 17 -6.44 1.54 16.03
CA LYS A 17 -6.57 2.93 15.55
C LYS A 17 -5.71 3.24 14.34
N ASP A 18 -4.73 2.40 14.03
CA ASP A 18 -3.80 2.61 12.91
C ASP A 18 -4.38 2.16 11.56
N VAL A 19 -5.68 1.94 11.48
CA VAL A 19 -6.35 1.47 10.26
C VAL A 19 -6.09 2.41 9.06
N ASP A 20 -6.02 3.70 9.29
CA ASP A 20 -5.76 4.67 8.21
C ASP A 20 -4.32 4.62 7.72
N ILE A 21 -3.43 4.03 8.49
CA ILE A 21 -2.00 3.95 8.17
C ILE A 21 -1.67 2.64 7.44
N VAL A 22 -2.24 1.53 7.88
CA VAL A 22 -1.87 0.19 7.39
C VAL A 22 -3.06 -0.65 6.90
N GLY A 23 -4.28 -0.17 7.01
CA GLY A 23 -5.48 -0.91 6.63
C GLY A 23 -6.03 -1.77 7.75
N GLY A 24 -7.27 -2.24 7.57
CA GLY A 24 -8.02 -2.94 8.62
C GLY A 24 -7.43 -4.28 9.01
N LYS A 25 -6.99 -5.07 8.03
CA LYS A 25 -6.43 -6.39 8.31
C LYS A 25 -5.14 -6.29 9.14
N SER A 26 -4.23 -5.41 8.74
CA SER A 26 -2.96 -5.24 9.43
C SER A 26 -3.14 -4.66 10.83
N SER A 27 -4.02 -3.65 10.98
CA SER A 27 -4.28 -3.06 12.29
C SER A 27 -4.91 -4.07 13.25
N SER A 28 -5.81 -4.95 12.74
CA SER A 28 -6.39 -6.02 13.54
C SER A 28 -5.36 -7.05 13.98
N LEU A 29 -4.45 -7.45 13.09
CA LEU A 29 -3.36 -8.36 13.44
C LEU A 29 -2.44 -7.76 14.49
N GLY A 30 -2.15 -6.46 14.39
CA GLY A 30 -1.35 -5.76 15.37
C GLY A 30 -2.02 -5.74 16.75
N GLU A 31 -3.32 -5.46 16.78
CA GLU A 31 -4.10 -5.46 18.02
C GLU A 31 -4.08 -6.84 18.67
N MET A 32 -4.25 -7.90 17.89
CA MET A 32 -4.21 -9.27 18.41
C MET A 32 -2.83 -9.59 18.98
N THR A 33 -1.77 -9.17 18.33
CA THR A 33 -0.39 -9.38 18.80
C THR A 33 -0.16 -8.72 20.15
N ALA A 34 -0.66 -7.49 20.31
CA ALA A 34 -0.40 -6.69 21.51
C ALA A 34 -1.28 -7.05 22.70
N LYS A 35 -2.53 -7.44 22.47
CA LYS A 35 -3.56 -7.50 23.51
C LYS A 35 -4.15 -8.89 23.75
N THR A 36 -3.71 -9.88 23.01
CA THR A 36 -4.22 -11.25 23.20
C THR A 36 -3.06 -12.24 23.26
N ASP A 37 -3.36 -13.46 23.73
CA ASP A 37 -2.40 -14.57 23.74
C ASP A 37 -2.49 -15.39 22.44
N VAL A 38 -3.32 -14.97 21.50
CA VAL A 38 -3.45 -15.66 20.21
C VAL A 38 -2.13 -15.52 19.46
N PRO A 39 -1.51 -16.63 19.03
CA PRO A 39 -0.24 -16.56 18.29
C PRO A 39 -0.47 -15.96 16.90
N VAL A 40 0.20 -14.82 16.64
CA VAL A 40 0.19 -14.16 15.34
C VAL A 40 1.60 -14.30 14.77
N PRO A 41 1.75 -14.77 13.52
CA PRO A 41 3.07 -14.87 12.92
C PRO A 41 3.81 -13.53 12.96
N TYR A 42 5.09 -13.58 13.19
CA TYR A 42 5.94 -12.40 13.15
C TYR A 42 5.86 -11.77 11.75
N GLY A 43 5.66 -10.47 11.68
CA GLY A 43 5.51 -9.83 10.39
C GLY A 43 5.38 -8.32 10.49
N PHE A 44 5.19 -7.71 9.34
CA PHE A 44 5.08 -6.27 9.22
C PHE A 44 4.04 -5.92 8.16
N ALA A 45 3.62 -4.65 8.18
CA ALA A 45 2.72 -4.09 7.17
C ALA A 45 3.39 -2.91 6.49
N THR A 46 3.15 -2.75 5.20
CA THR A 46 3.50 -1.52 4.50
C THR A 46 2.44 -0.48 4.77
N THR A 47 2.83 0.78 4.83
CA THR A 47 1.93 1.87 5.20
C THR A 47 1.31 2.53 3.97
N ALA A 48 0.27 3.33 4.22
CA ALA A 48 -0.30 4.19 3.18
C ALA A 48 0.75 5.18 2.65
N TYR A 49 1.66 5.61 3.50
CA TYR A 49 2.78 6.46 3.10
C TYR A 49 3.67 5.77 2.07
N ALA A 50 4.00 4.49 2.30
CA ALA A 50 4.79 3.70 1.35
C ALA A 50 4.07 3.57 0.00
N TYR A 51 2.76 3.36 0.03
CA TYR A 51 1.96 3.28 -1.18
C TYR A 51 1.98 4.60 -1.97
N ARG A 52 1.78 5.72 -1.28
CA ARG A 52 1.82 7.04 -1.92
C ARG A 52 3.21 7.33 -2.50
N TYR A 53 4.26 6.96 -1.77
CA TYR A 53 5.62 7.11 -2.24
C TYR A 53 5.86 6.30 -3.51
N PHE A 54 5.42 5.05 -3.52
CA PHE A 54 5.54 4.18 -4.69
C PHE A 54 4.85 4.79 -5.91
N ILE A 55 3.61 5.22 -5.76
CA ILE A 55 2.83 5.77 -6.85
C ILE A 55 3.49 7.02 -7.43
N LYS A 56 4.01 7.89 -6.56
CA LYS A 56 4.65 9.13 -6.97
C LYS A 56 5.97 8.88 -7.69
N GLU A 57 6.83 8.06 -7.09
CA GLU A 57 8.18 7.84 -7.62
C GLU A 57 8.20 6.97 -8.87
N SER A 58 7.23 6.08 -9.03
CA SER A 58 7.12 5.24 -10.21
C SER A 58 6.45 5.92 -11.41
N GLY A 59 5.92 7.13 -11.23
CA GLY A 59 5.15 7.82 -12.25
C GLY A 59 3.74 7.28 -12.45
N LEU A 60 3.33 6.33 -11.61
CA LEU A 60 2.03 5.69 -11.73
C LEU A 60 0.88 6.67 -11.45
N GLU A 61 1.10 7.66 -10.58
CA GLU A 61 0.06 8.63 -10.24
C GLU A 61 -0.45 9.38 -11.48
N GLU A 62 0.45 9.89 -12.32
CA GLU A 62 0.06 10.58 -13.54
C GLU A 62 -0.66 9.66 -14.50
N LYS A 63 -0.18 8.43 -14.64
CA LYS A 63 -0.80 7.45 -15.51
C LYS A 63 -2.21 7.10 -15.02
N MET A 64 -2.38 6.91 -13.72
CA MET A 64 -3.68 6.65 -13.13
C MET A 64 -4.66 7.81 -13.38
N ARG A 65 -4.21 9.05 -13.15
CA ARG A 65 -5.03 10.23 -13.37
C ARG A 65 -5.43 10.37 -14.83
N SER A 66 -4.50 10.13 -15.75
CA SER A 66 -4.74 10.19 -17.19
C SER A 66 -5.79 9.17 -17.62
N ILE A 67 -5.65 7.93 -17.15
CA ILE A 67 -6.59 6.85 -17.47
C ILE A 67 -7.97 7.15 -16.89
N LEU A 68 -8.02 7.57 -15.62
CA LEU A 68 -9.30 7.86 -14.96
C LEU A 68 -10.03 9.03 -15.59
N SER A 69 -9.29 10.03 -16.11
CA SER A 69 -9.91 11.19 -16.77
C SER A 69 -10.60 10.84 -18.08
N GLU A 70 -10.26 9.70 -18.66
CA GLU A 70 -10.84 9.22 -19.93
C GLU A 70 -12.05 8.31 -19.72
N LEU A 71 -12.44 8.06 -18.47
CA LEU A 71 -13.56 7.17 -18.16
C LEU A 71 -14.87 7.79 -18.58
N THR A 72 -15.58 7.13 -19.50
CA THR A 72 -16.87 7.60 -20.01
C THR A 72 -17.99 6.58 -19.78
N ASP A 73 -17.68 5.32 -19.53
CA ASP A 73 -18.66 4.27 -19.30
C ASP A 73 -18.06 3.11 -18.47
N VAL A 74 -18.89 2.11 -18.15
CA VAL A 74 -18.49 0.98 -17.29
C VAL A 74 -17.43 0.10 -17.94
N GLU A 75 -17.54 -0.12 -19.25
CA GLU A 75 -16.57 -0.94 -19.98
C GLU A 75 -15.19 -0.30 -19.97
N ASN A 76 -15.13 0.98 -20.25
CA ASN A 76 -13.87 1.74 -20.19
C ASN A 76 -13.32 1.76 -18.78
N SER A 77 -14.16 1.82 -17.77
CA SER A 77 -13.74 1.77 -16.37
C SER A 77 -13.03 0.47 -16.06
N ALA A 78 -13.59 -0.68 -16.48
CA ALA A 78 -12.98 -1.99 -16.26
C ALA A 78 -11.61 -2.11 -16.94
N ASN A 79 -11.53 -1.65 -18.20
CA ASN A 79 -10.26 -1.68 -18.92
C ASN A 79 -9.21 -0.78 -18.29
N SER A 80 -9.61 0.37 -17.77
CA SER A 80 -8.71 1.30 -17.10
C SER A 80 -8.15 0.70 -15.81
N VAL A 81 -8.97 0.02 -15.02
CA VAL A 81 -8.52 -0.68 -13.82
C VAL A 81 -7.49 -1.75 -14.17
N LEU A 82 -7.75 -2.53 -15.24
CA LEU A 82 -6.80 -3.53 -15.69
C LEU A 82 -5.45 -2.93 -16.10
N GLN A 83 -5.48 -1.79 -16.80
CA GLN A 83 -4.24 -1.10 -17.18
C GLN A 83 -3.44 -0.64 -15.95
N ILE A 84 -4.13 -0.10 -14.96
CA ILE A 84 -3.49 0.35 -13.71
C ILE A 84 -2.85 -0.84 -13.00
N LEU A 85 -3.57 -1.96 -12.89
CA LEU A 85 -3.06 -3.17 -12.24
C LEU A 85 -1.85 -3.73 -12.98
N ARG A 86 -1.89 -3.77 -14.31
CA ARG A 86 -0.75 -4.25 -15.12
C ARG A 86 0.49 -3.41 -14.87
N HIS A 87 0.33 -2.09 -14.83
CA HIS A 87 1.47 -1.21 -14.57
C HIS A 87 1.99 -1.39 -13.14
N PHE A 88 1.10 -1.48 -12.16
CA PHE A 88 1.46 -1.69 -10.76
C PHE A 88 2.28 -2.98 -10.57
N LEU A 89 1.88 -4.05 -11.27
CA LEU A 89 2.53 -5.35 -11.19
C LEU A 89 3.71 -5.49 -12.15
N SER A 90 4.06 -4.46 -12.91
CA SER A 90 5.20 -4.52 -13.82
C SER A 90 6.50 -4.69 -13.04
N HIS A 91 7.41 -5.47 -13.61
CA HIS A 91 8.69 -5.74 -12.98
C HIS A 91 9.46 -4.47 -12.65
N ASP A 92 9.49 -3.53 -13.58
CA ASP A 92 10.26 -2.30 -13.42
C ASP A 92 9.73 -1.43 -12.27
N GLY A 93 8.42 -1.27 -12.18
CA GLY A 93 7.80 -0.47 -11.12
C GLY A 93 8.08 -1.04 -9.73
N ILE A 94 7.91 -2.34 -9.57
CA ILE A 94 8.13 -3.01 -8.27
C ILE A 94 9.61 -2.99 -7.90
N THR A 95 10.49 -3.29 -8.84
CA THR A 95 11.93 -3.34 -8.60
C THR A 95 12.47 -1.98 -8.16
N GLN A 96 12.07 -0.92 -8.85
CA GLN A 96 12.53 0.41 -8.52
C GLN A 96 12.06 0.84 -7.12
N THR A 97 10.80 0.59 -6.81
CA THR A 97 10.25 0.97 -5.51
C THR A 97 10.90 0.18 -4.38
N SER A 98 11.15 -1.11 -4.59
CA SER A 98 11.85 -1.93 -3.61
C SER A 98 13.25 -1.41 -3.31
N ALA A 99 13.99 -0.98 -4.35
CA ALA A 99 15.31 -0.41 -4.18
C ALA A 99 15.24 0.90 -3.38
N ASP A 100 14.26 1.76 -3.66
CA ASP A 100 14.07 3.02 -2.95
C ASP A 100 13.75 2.80 -1.47
N ILE A 101 12.92 1.82 -1.17
CA ILE A 101 12.50 1.52 0.21
C ILE A 101 13.65 0.95 1.04
N THR A 102 14.55 0.18 0.42
CA THR A 102 15.67 -0.45 1.15
C THR A 102 16.84 0.49 1.38
N GLN A 103 16.85 1.63 0.74
CA GLN A 103 17.87 2.65 0.97
C GLN A 103 17.55 3.50 2.22
#